data_246f4a3412941422cf09daaaef104fba
#
_entry.id   246f4a3412941422cf09daaaef104fba
#
_cell.length_a   1.000
_cell.length_b   1.000
_cell.length_c   1.000
_cell.angle_alpha   90.00
_cell.angle_beta   90.00
_cell.angle_gamma   90.00
#
_symmetry.space_group_name_H-M   'P 1'
#
loop_
_entity.id
_entity.type
_entity.pdbx_description
1 polymer ?
#
loop_
_entity_poly.entity_id
_entity_poly.type
_entity_poly.pdbx_seq_one_letter_code
_entity_poly.pdbx_strand_id
1 'polypeptide(L)'
;MRRIFSLALIVLAISSAAAFGADNSLGTWKANIEKTKHTPAPWPVKTVTTVREAVPGGVKVRDTGERTDGTAINASYTAMYDGSPSPVSGQGLPYDSVSLKQVDANTFVYDAKKTDGKWHAHGRLTISPDGKTLFLSVRGTNADGKSMMLRSVYDKQ
;
A
#
# COMPACT_ATOMS: atom_id res chain seq x y z
N MET A 1 -20.05 25.46 -62.07
CA MET A 1 -20.11 25.56 -60.59
C MET A 1 -19.74 24.21 -60.00
N ARG A 2 -18.50 24.06 -59.52
CA ARG A 2 -18.02 22.83 -58.86
C ARG A 2 -18.11 23.04 -57.37
N ARG A 3 -18.97 22.28 -56.68
CA ARG A 3 -19.04 22.26 -55.20
C ARG A 3 -18.06 21.26 -54.68
N ILE A 4 -17.02 21.73 -53.95
CA ILE A 4 -16.05 20.90 -53.26
C ILE A 4 -16.63 20.58 -51.86
N PHE A 5 -16.99 19.34 -51.60
CA PHE A 5 -17.34 18.87 -50.28
C PHE A 5 -16.05 18.48 -49.53
N SER A 6 -15.67 19.33 -48.54
CA SER A 6 -14.58 18.98 -47.60
C SER A 6 -15.12 18.02 -46.57
N LEU A 7 -14.61 16.78 -46.61
CA LEU A 7 -14.89 15.79 -45.62
C LEU A 7 -13.93 16.04 -44.41
N ALA A 8 -14.49 16.57 -43.32
CA ALA A 8 -13.74 16.71 -42.06
C ALA A 8 -13.64 15.34 -41.38
N LEU A 9 -12.42 14.78 -41.35
CA LEU A 9 -12.13 13.56 -40.65
C LEU A 9 -11.97 13.86 -39.13
N ILE A 10 -13.01 13.53 -38.34
CA ILE A 10 -12.94 13.62 -36.87
C ILE A 10 -12.17 12.38 -36.38
N VAL A 11 -10.90 12.58 -35.99
CA VAL A 11 -10.11 11.54 -35.30
C VAL A 11 -10.56 11.52 -33.86
N LEU A 12 -11.35 10.53 -33.48
CA LEU A 12 -11.75 10.27 -32.09
C LEU A 12 -10.56 9.62 -31.39
N ALA A 13 -9.79 10.38 -30.62
CA ALA A 13 -8.74 9.83 -29.77
C ALA A 13 -9.41 9.07 -28.60
N ILE A 14 -9.46 7.77 -28.71
CA ILE A 14 -9.88 6.89 -27.63
C ILE A 14 -8.72 6.83 -26.63
N SER A 15 -8.77 7.67 -25.60
CA SER A 15 -7.90 7.53 -24.43
C SER A 15 -8.28 6.23 -23.70
N SER A 16 -7.49 5.18 -23.89
CA SER A 16 -7.61 3.97 -23.06
C SER A 16 -7.13 4.31 -21.65
N ALA A 17 -8.04 4.78 -20.80
CA ALA A 17 -7.81 4.78 -19.37
C ALA A 17 -7.62 3.31 -18.95
N ALA A 18 -6.44 2.96 -18.49
CA ALA A 18 -6.21 1.65 -17.87
C ALA A 18 -7.20 1.54 -16.70
N ALA A 19 -8.26 0.77 -16.90
CA ALA A 19 -9.19 0.45 -15.84
C ALA A 19 -8.47 -0.51 -14.88
N PHE A 20 -7.84 0.05 -13.84
CA PHE A 20 -7.44 -0.76 -12.69
C PHE A 20 -8.73 -1.38 -12.15
N GLY A 21 -8.71 -2.71 -11.94
CA GLY A 21 -9.84 -3.45 -11.42
C GLY A 21 -10.31 -2.93 -10.06
N ALA A 22 -11.43 -3.44 -9.55
CA ALA A 22 -11.92 -3.11 -8.22
C ALA A 22 -10.80 -3.23 -7.18
N ASP A 23 -10.80 -2.34 -6.19
CA ASP A 23 -9.83 -2.31 -5.10
C ASP A 23 -10.57 -2.49 -3.77
N ASN A 24 -10.53 -3.70 -3.23
CA ASN A 24 -11.16 -4.02 -1.96
C ASN A 24 -10.29 -3.62 -0.75
N SER A 25 -9.08 -3.12 -0.97
CA SER A 25 -8.21 -2.62 0.11
C SER A 25 -8.59 -1.23 0.62
N LEU A 26 -9.50 -0.53 -0.04
CA LEU A 26 -9.92 0.82 0.34
C LEU A 26 -10.73 0.82 1.64
N GLY A 27 -10.60 1.90 2.41
CA GLY A 27 -11.30 2.12 3.67
C GLY A 27 -10.37 2.29 4.85
N THR A 28 -10.94 2.18 6.05
CA THR A 28 -10.21 2.30 7.32
C THR A 28 -9.97 0.93 7.92
N TRP A 29 -8.74 0.68 8.33
CA TRP A 29 -8.26 -0.59 8.85
C TRP A 29 -7.52 -0.39 10.16
N LYS A 30 -7.90 -1.13 11.19
CA LYS A 30 -7.23 -1.09 12.51
C LYS A 30 -6.47 -2.38 12.74
N ALA A 31 -5.20 -2.25 13.10
CA ALA A 31 -4.36 -3.43 13.41
C ALA A 31 -4.91 -4.21 14.61
N ASN A 32 -5.02 -5.52 14.41
CA ASN A 32 -5.32 -6.48 15.45
C ASN A 32 -3.99 -7.03 15.99
N ILE A 33 -3.51 -6.44 17.08
CA ILE A 33 -2.19 -6.74 17.64
C ILE A 33 -2.13 -8.19 18.13
N GLU A 34 -3.21 -8.72 18.71
CA GLU A 34 -3.27 -10.08 19.23
C GLU A 34 -3.15 -11.14 18.14
N LYS A 35 -3.69 -10.87 16.94
CA LYS A 35 -3.61 -11.74 15.78
C LYS A 35 -2.34 -11.56 14.96
N THR A 36 -1.61 -10.48 15.20
CA THR A 36 -0.39 -10.15 14.46
C THR A 36 0.79 -10.96 14.96
N LYS A 37 1.60 -11.52 14.05
CA LYS A 37 2.83 -12.26 14.36
C LYS A 37 4.03 -11.58 13.75
N HIS A 38 5.08 -11.40 14.55
CA HIS A 38 6.33 -10.79 14.16
C HIS A 38 7.53 -11.61 14.64
N THR A 39 8.53 -11.71 13.81
CA THR A 39 9.81 -12.34 14.18
C THR A 39 10.95 -11.38 13.79
N PRO A 40 11.82 -11.01 14.72
CA PRO A 40 11.79 -11.33 16.16
C PRO A 40 10.60 -10.68 16.88
N ALA A 41 10.05 -11.39 17.87
CA ALA A 41 8.96 -10.86 18.70
C ALA A 41 9.50 -9.89 19.77
N PRO A 42 8.66 -8.94 20.28
CA PRO A 42 7.32 -8.61 19.84
C PRO A 42 7.31 -7.68 18.61
N TRP A 43 6.15 -7.50 17.96
CA TRP A 43 5.98 -6.43 16.98
C TRP A 43 6.08 -5.08 17.69
N PRO A 44 6.94 -4.15 17.23
CA PRO A 44 7.20 -2.89 17.96
C PRO A 44 6.11 -1.82 17.73
N VAL A 45 4.86 -2.25 17.53
CA VAL A 45 3.69 -1.38 17.34
C VAL A 45 2.65 -1.68 18.43
N LYS A 46 2.21 -0.64 19.11
CA LYS A 46 1.16 -0.70 20.11
C LYS A 46 -0.23 -0.55 19.50
N THR A 47 -0.39 0.41 18.61
CA THR A 47 -1.61 0.64 17.84
C THR A 47 -1.25 1.20 16.46
N VAL A 48 -2.00 0.82 15.44
CA VAL A 48 -1.97 1.51 14.14
C VAL A 48 -3.31 1.39 13.44
N THR A 49 -3.73 2.51 12.89
CA THR A 49 -4.89 2.63 12.00
C THR A 49 -4.39 3.12 10.65
N THR A 50 -4.79 2.41 9.61
CA THR A 50 -4.46 2.71 8.22
C THR A 50 -5.73 3.15 7.49
N VAL A 51 -5.71 4.33 6.88
CA VAL A 51 -6.77 4.81 5.98
C VAL A 51 -6.26 4.74 4.55
N ARG A 52 -7.04 4.12 3.67
CA ARG A 52 -6.71 3.91 2.26
C ARG A 52 -7.79 4.53 1.39
N GLU A 53 -7.41 5.52 0.57
CA GLU A 53 -8.29 6.29 -0.29
C GLU A 53 -7.85 6.14 -1.75
N ALA A 54 -8.81 5.95 -2.66
CA ALA A 54 -8.52 5.82 -4.08
C ALA A 54 -7.95 7.12 -4.66
N VAL A 55 -6.93 6.97 -5.49
CA VAL A 55 -6.46 8.01 -6.41
C VAL A 55 -6.40 7.41 -7.83
N PRO A 56 -6.38 8.21 -8.89
CA PRO A 56 -6.25 7.67 -10.24
C PRO A 56 -5.01 6.76 -10.37
N GLY A 57 -5.24 5.47 -10.64
CA GLY A 57 -4.18 4.47 -10.82
C GLY A 57 -3.45 4.01 -9.57
N GLY A 58 -3.96 4.31 -8.37
CA GLY A 58 -3.27 3.96 -7.13
C GLY A 58 -4.08 4.23 -5.87
N VAL A 59 -3.37 4.40 -4.76
CA VAL A 59 -3.94 4.59 -3.43
C VAL A 59 -3.15 5.63 -2.65
N LYS A 60 -3.85 6.50 -1.95
CA LYS A 60 -3.30 7.33 -0.88
C LYS A 60 -3.49 6.62 0.44
N VAL A 61 -2.43 6.47 1.21
CA VAL A 61 -2.41 5.78 2.50
C VAL A 61 -1.97 6.74 3.59
N ARG A 62 -2.65 6.66 4.72
CA ARG A 62 -2.26 7.35 5.95
C ARG A 62 -2.26 6.35 7.09
N ASP A 63 -1.14 6.27 7.79
CA ASP A 63 -0.95 5.47 8.99
C ASP A 63 -0.85 6.36 10.21
N THR A 64 -1.66 6.09 11.23
CA THR A 64 -1.65 6.79 12.51
C THR A 64 -1.67 5.80 13.68
N GLY A 65 -0.96 6.10 14.74
CA GLY A 65 -0.90 5.22 15.91
C GLY A 65 0.28 5.49 16.82
N GLU A 66 0.72 4.44 17.50
CA GLU A 66 1.81 4.52 18.49
C GLU A 66 2.65 3.23 18.46
N ARG A 67 3.94 3.37 18.57
CA ARG A 67 4.89 2.29 18.79
C ARG A 67 4.95 1.92 20.26
N THR A 68 5.51 0.75 20.57
CA THR A 68 5.66 0.27 21.97
C THR A 68 6.62 1.12 22.81
N ASP A 69 7.50 1.89 22.17
CA ASP A 69 8.42 2.84 22.82
C ASP A 69 7.81 4.25 23.02
N GLY A 70 6.52 4.44 22.70
CA GLY A 70 5.82 5.71 22.80
C GLY A 70 5.96 6.63 21.59
N THR A 71 6.75 6.27 20.58
CA THR A 71 6.88 7.06 19.36
C THR A 71 5.55 7.08 18.60
N ALA A 72 5.10 8.28 18.23
CA ALA A 72 3.89 8.41 17.40
C ALA A 72 4.15 7.89 15.99
N ILE A 73 3.17 7.16 15.44
CA ILE A 73 3.07 6.84 14.02
C ILE A 73 2.18 7.89 13.38
N ASN A 74 2.72 8.66 12.46
CA ASN A 74 1.96 9.61 11.63
C ASN A 74 2.69 9.72 10.29
N ALA A 75 2.33 8.86 9.37
CA ALA A 75 2.98 8.75 8.08
C ALA A 75 1.95 8.67 6.96
N SER A 76 2.35 9.06 5.76
CA SER A 76 1.50 8.97 4.58
C SER A 76 2.32 8.79 3.30
N TYR A 77 1.68 8.17 2.31
CA TYR A 77 2.24 8.03 0.97
C TYR A 77 1.13 7.89 -0.06
N THR A 78 1.46 8.14 -1.32
CA THR A 78 0.59 7.82 -2.46
C THR A 78 1.36 6.86 -3.35
N ALA A 79 0.87 5.63 -3.48
CA ALA A 79 1.48 4.59 -4.29
C ALA A 79 0.64 4.30 -5.52
N MET A 80 1.29 4.27 -6.68
CA MET A 80 0.68 3.78 -7.91
C MET A 80 0.69 2.25 -7.90
N TYR A 81 -0.30 1.64 -8.58
CA TYR A 81 -0.45 0.18 -8.61
C TYR A 81 0.39 -0.52 -9.67
N ASP A 82 1.36 0.18 -10.24
CA ASP A 82 2.30 -0.33 -11.24
C ASP A 82 3.59 -0.92 -10.65
N GLY A 83 3.76 -0.82 -9.32
CA GLY A 83 4.95 -1.28 -8.61
C GLY A 83 6.08 -0.26 -8.56
N SER A 84 5.88 0.97 -9.04
CA SER A 84 6.87 2.03 -8.90
C SER A 84 7.05 2.44 -7.43
N PRO A 85 8.28 2.75 -6.99
CA PRO A 85 8.53 3.19 -5.63
C PRO A 85 7.99 4.60 -5.39
N SER A 86 7.40 4.79 -4.22
CA SER A 86 6.83 6.06 -3.75
C SER A 86 7.46 6.46 -2.42
N PRO A 87 7.76 7.75 -2.21
CA PRO A 87 8.30 8.22 -0.95
C PRO A 87 7.23 8.18 0.14
N VAL A 88 7.67 7.85 1.36
CA VAL A 88 6.85 7.92 2.57
C VAL A 88 7.23 9.19 3.34
N SER A 89 6.22 9.98 3.69
CA SER A 89 6.36 11.20 4.47
C SER A 89 5.86 10.99 5.91
N GLY A 90 6.43 11.72 6.86
CA GLY A 90 6.05 11.65 8.27
C GLY A 90 7.01 10.82 9.10
N GLN A 91 6.50 10.21 10.18
CA GLN A 91 7.34 9.52 11.17
C GLN A 91 6.71 8.23 11.70
N GLY A 92 7.53 7.43 12.40
CA GLY A 92 7.09 6.24 13.14
C GLY A 92 7.11 4.94 12.34
N LEU A 93 7.28 4.99 11.01
CA LEU A 93 7.51 3.82 10.17
C LEU A 93 9.02 3.53 10.00
N PRO A 94 9.44 2.27 9.88
CA PRO A 94 10.84 1.91 9.73
C PRO A 94 11.39 2.07 8.30
N TYR A 95 10.58 2.54 7.36
CA TYR A 95 10.90 2.70 5.94
C TYR A 95 10.51 4.09 5.44
N ASP A 96 11.10 4.50 4.32
CA ASP A 96 10.86 5.78 3.64
C ASP A 96 10.49 5.63 2.16
N SER A 97 10.43 4.38 1.68
CA SER A 97 10.01 4.07 0.31
C SER A 97 9.12 2.84 0.32
N VAL A 98 8.04 2.88 -0.45
CA VAL A 98 7.08 1.78 -0.60
C VAL A 98 6.67 1.65 -2.05
N SER A 99 6.43 0.43 -2.52
CA SER A 99 5.81 0.15 -3.80
C SER A 99 4.67 -0.85 -3.65
N LEU A 100 3.63 -0.66 -4.47
CA LEU A 100 2.47 -1.54 -4.55
C LEU A 100 2.23 -1.93 -6.00
N LYS A 101 2.02 -3.22 -6.25
CA LYS A 101 1.58 -3.70 -7.55
C LYS A 101 0.29 -4.49 -7.38
N GLN A 102 -0.80 -4.00 -7.96
CA GLN A 102 -2.07 -4.71 -7.92
C GLN A 102 -1.98 -5.97 -8.79
N VAL A 103 -2.37 -7.12 -8.21
CA VAL A 103 -2.49 -8.40 -8.91
C VAL A 103 -3.94 -8.66 -9.29
N ASP A 104 -4.84 -8.42 -8.34
CA ASP A 104 -6.29 -8.49 -8.48
C ASP A 104 -6.98 -7.59 -7.45
N ALA A 105 -8.32 -7.62 -7.36
CA ALA A 105 -9.10 -6.79 -6.44
C ALA A 105 -8.76 -6.98 -4.95
N ASN A 106 -8.17 -8.11 -4.58
CA ASN A 106 -7.87 -8.49 -3.20
C ASN A 106 -6.38 -8.68 -2.92
N THR A 107 -5.51 -8.60 -3.93
CA THR A 107 -4.10 -8.98 -3.81
C THR A 107 -3.17 -7.93 -4.38
N PHE A 108 -2.20 -7.53 -3.58
CA PHE A 108 -1.16 -6.58 -3.97
C PHE A 108 0.21 -7.14 -3.60
N VAL A 109 1.18 -7.04 -4.49
CA VAL A 109 2.59 -7.20 -4.14
C VAL A 109 3.03 -5.94 -3.42
N TYR A 110 3.68 -6.12 -2.29
CA TYR A 110 4.15 -5.06 -1.40
C TYR A 110 5.66 -5.14 -1.26
N ASP A 111 6.31 -4.01 -1.41
CA ASP A 111 7.72 -3.84 -1.12
C ASP A 111 7.93 -2.53 -0.38
N ALA A 112 8.73 -2.53 0.68
CA ALA A 112 9.08 -1.32 1.42
C ALA A 112 10.51 -1.40 1.90
N LYS A 113 11.21 -0.26 1.92
CA LYS A 113 12.61 -0.20 2.32
C LYS A 113 12.97 1.13 2.96
N LYS A 114 14.04 1.12 3.76
CA LYS A 114 14.77 2.29 4.20
C LYS A 114 15.89 2.57 3.20
N THR A 115 15.87 3.73 2.53
CA THR A 115 16.78 4.05 1.42
C THR A 115 18.25 3.95 1.82
N ASP A 116 18.61 4.55 2.96
CA ASP A 116 19.99 4.55 3.47
C ASP A 116 20.16 3.61 4.69
N GLY A 117 19.40 2.50 4.71
CA GLY A 117 19.39 1.57 5.83
C GLY A 117 19.29 0.12 5.41
N LYS A 118 19.25 -0.76 6.39
CA LYS A 118 19.16 -2.21 6.18
C LYS A 118 17.73 -2.73 6.23
N TRP A 119 16.77 -1.91 6.66
CA TRP A 119 15.39 -2.34 6.76
C TRP A 119 14.78 -2.53 5.36
N HIS A 120 14.22 -3.70 5.14
CA HIS A 120 13.53 -4.05 3.92
C HIS A 120 12.45 -5.10 4.21
N ALA A 121 11.30 -4.98 3.59
CA ALA A 121 10.23 -5.98 3.65
C ALA A 121 9.60 -6.16 2.28
N HIS A 122 9.41 -7.41 1.89
CA HIS A 122 8.77 -7.80 0.64
C HIS A 122 7.73 -8.90 0.88
N GLY A 123 6.59 -8.80 0.21
CA GLY A 123 5.54 -9.80 0.33
C GLY A 123 4.23 -9.40 -0.30
N ARG A 124 3.14 -9.68 0.39
CA ARG A 124 1.79 -9.45 -0.13
C ARG A 124 0.87 -8.80 0.90
N LEU A 125 0.04 -7.91 0.40
CA LEU A 125 -1.15 -7.41 1.08
C LEU A 125 -2.34 -8.13 0.43
N THR A 126 -3.20 -8.73 1.26
CA THR A 126 -4.37 -9.47 0.79
C THR A 126 -5.60 -9.10 1.61
N ILE A 127 -6.76 -9.07 0.93
CA ILE A 127 -8.05 -8.83 1.56
C ILE A 127 -8.81 -10.14 1.61
N SER A 128 -9.45 -10.44 2.76
CA SER A 128 -10.31 -11.62 2.89
C SER A 128 -11.51 -11.57 1.92
N PRO A 129 -12.07 -12.73 1.51
CA PRO A 129 -13.20 -12.77 0.57
C PRO A 129 -14.42 -11.98 1.03
N ASP A 130 -14.64 -11.85 2.34
CA ASP A 130 -15.74 -11.08 2.93
C ASP A 130 -15.43 -9.56 3.03
N GLY A 131 -14.22 -9.13 2.64
CA GLY A 131 -13.79 -7.74 2.66
C GLY A 131 -13.55 -7.16 4.05
N LYS A 132 -13.51 -7.98 5.10
CA LYS A 132 -13.47 -7.50 6.51
C LYS A 132 -12.09 -7.57 7.15
N THR A 133 -11.16 -8.31 6.55
CA THR A 133 -9.80 -8.49 7.09
C THR A 133 -8.76 -8.21 6.02
N LEU A 134 -7.76 -7.42 6.39
CA LEU A 134 -6.58 -7.17 5.58
C LEU A 134 -5.38 -7.86 6.24
N PHE A 135 -4.62 -8.58 5.45
CA PHE A 135 -3.38 -9.23 5.86
C PHE A 135 -2.21 -8.59 5.13
N LEU A 136 -1.15 -8.25 5.87
CA LEU A 136 0.15 -7.94 5.29
C LEU A 136 1.13 -9.02 5.71
N SER A 137 1.56 -9.85 4.77
CA SER A 137 2.51 -10.93 5.02
C SER A 137 3.81 -10.63 4.28
N VAL A 138 4.84 -10.28 5.02
CA VAL A 138 6.15 -9.87 4.48
C VAL A 138 7.29 -10.55 5.20
N ARG A 139 8.42 -10.64 4.51
CA ARG A 139 9.72 -11.07 5.02
C ARG A 139 10.80 -10.13 4.53
N GLY A 140 11.91 -10.08 5.23
CA GLY A 140 13.03 -9.20 4.87
C GLY A 140 14.04 -9.08 5.98
N THR A 141 14.55 -7.88 6.18
CA THR A 141 15.52 -7.56 7.23
C THR A 141 15.05 -6.39 8.09
N ASN A 142 15.38 -6.42 9.37
CA ASN A 142 15.15 -5.30 10.29
C ASN A 142 16.27 -4.24 10.16
N ALA A 143 16.20 -3.19 10.99
CA ALA A 143 17.18 -2.10 10.98
C ALA A 143 18.62 -2.56 11.28
N ASP A 144 18.79 -3.67 12.00
CA ASP A 144 20.11 -4.27 12.29
C ASP A 144 20.60 -5.17 11.15
N GLY A 145 19.78 -5.41 10.13
CA GLY A 145 20.09 -6.32 9.02
C GLY A 145 19.82 -7.79 9.35
N LYS A 146 19.11 -8.08 10.44
CA LYS A 146 18.70 -9.44 10.82
C LYS A 146 17.40 -9.83 10.13
N SER A 147 17.24 -11.11 9.84
CA SER A 147 16.03 -11.64 9.22
C SER A 147 14.78 -11.26 10.01
N MET A 148 13.74 -10.86 9.28
CA MET A 148 12.46 -10.43 9.81
C MET A 148 11.30 -11.09 9.05
N MET A 149 10.26 -11.46 9.78
CA MET A 149 8.95 -11.83 9.23
C MET A 149 7.85 -11.08 9.96
N LEU A 150 6.86 -10.60 9.22
CA LEU A 150 5.66 -9.99 9.77
C LEU A 150 4.43 -10.55 9.05
N ARG A 151 3.47 -11.01 9.82
CA ARG A 151 2.09 -11.27 9.38
C ARG A 151 1.17 -10.44 10.23
N SER A 152 0.89 -9.23 9.78
CA SER A 152 -0.05 -8.34 10.46
C SER A 152 -1.47 -8.55 9.95
N VAL A 153 -2.40 -8.41 10.87
CA VAL A 153 -3.83 -8.57 10.67
C VAL A 153 -4.51 -7.26 11.01
N TYR A 154 -5.37 -6.80 10.12
CA TYR A 154 -6.16 -5.59 10.31
C TYR A 154 -7.64 -5.92 10.14
N ASP A 155 -8.45 -5.38 11.02
CA ASP A 155 -9.90 -5.48 10.95
C ASP A 155 -10.47 -4.17 10.36
N LYS A 156 -11.44 -4.31 9.44
CA LYS A 156 -12.11 -3.16 8.81
C LYS A 156 -12.99 -2.45 9.82
N GLN A 157 -12.96 -1.09 9.78
CA GLN A 157 -13.75 -0.23 10.64
C GLN A 157 -15.01 0.28 9.94
#